data_3d42250cd514c401918ecb727eeb41e2
#
_entry.id   3d42250cd514c401918ecb727eeb41e2
#
_cell.length_a   1.000
_cell.length_b   1.000
_cell.length_c   1.000
_cell.angle_alpha   90.00
_cell.angle_beta   90.00
_cell.angle_gamma   90.00
#
_symmetry.space_group_name_H-M   'P 1'
#
loop_
_entity.id
_entity.type
_entity.pdbx_description
1 polymer ?
#
loop_
_entity_poly.entity_id
_entity_poly.type
_entity_poly.pdbx_seq_one_letter_code
_entity_poly.pdbx_strand_id
1 'polypeptide(L)'
;MLKFQNYTYDEPSTCHSFEINNIDLAIINGIRRVILTDIPIPGIIGEKLDNDDPSVDIVINNGALHNEIIIHRIGLIPICLKEDEIDDYEDNSILIELNVKNTTNKTIDVRTNHITATRNFVNISEDELKDIFPANKISKDYILITRLRTGEHLHFKAKIVKRTGRDNASFNPVSLSNFSYIQDPKEADKKQNILDKERSYYKNKYGDPVRFKFDIESINHNIGPKYLVSKSLDIIINKLEALKKELNSERSTKVKIQQFQDIEGTFEFIIEDEDDTLGNIIQSYIHSNYIRENNKFKDKISCTYIGYICPHPLKSLMIIRISLENVSDPTSSKIFASFLEENCSIIIEELSKIKNEWTNFAIENI
;
A
#
# COMPACT_ATOMS: atom_id res chain seq x y z
N MET A 1 -12.39 -13.34 -18.72
CA MET A 1 -13.20 -12.57 -17.79
C MET A 1 -12.47 -12.51 -16.46
N LEU A 2 -12.30 -11.34 -15.86
CA LEU A 2 -11.73 -11.18 -14.52
C LEU A 2 -12.57 -12.00 -13.53
N LYS A 3 -11.92 -12.65 -12.56
CA LYS A 3 -12.62 -13.44 -11.54
C LYS A 3 -11.76 -13.60 -10.30
N PHE A 4 -12.35 -13.30 -9.14
CA PHE A 4 -11.83 -13.69 -7.82
C PHE A 4 -12.44 -15.01 -7.41
N GLN A 5 -11.66 -15.90 -6.75
CA GLN A 5 -12.13 -17.22 -6.33
C GLN A 5 -11.22 -17.83 -5.26
N ASN A 6 -11.62 -18.97 -4.70
CA ASN A 6 -10.82 -19.82 -3.82
C ASN A 6 -10.27 -19.06 -2.60
N TYR A 7 -11.15 -18.30 -1.91
CA TYR A 7 -10.80 -17.67 -0.66
C TYR A 7 -10.55 -18.72 0.43
N THR A 8 -9.47 -18.52 1.17
CA THR A 8 -9.12 -19.33 2.36
C THR A 8 -8.57 -18.41 3.44
N TYR A 9 -8.87 -18.75 4.69
CA TYR A 9 -8.31 -18.10 5.87
C TYR A 9 -7.58 -19.13 6.72
N ASP A 10 -6.31 -18.89 7.00
CA ASP A 10 -5.49 -19.70 7.89
C ASP A 10 -5.44 -19.05 9.27
N GLU A 11 -6.18 -19.60 10.23
CA GLU A 11 -6.33 -19.04 11.58
C GLU A 11 -5.01 -18.92 12.35
N PRO A 12 -4.09 -19.91 12.31
CA PRO A 12 -2.80 -19.80 13.01
C PRO A 12 -1.91 -18.66 12.53
N SER A 13 -1.83 -18.45 11.22
CA SER A 13 -1.04 -17.37 10.64
C SER A 13 -1.81 -16.07 10.44
N THR A 14 -3.14 -16.08 10.63
CA THR A 14 -4.05 -14.97 10.31
C THR A 14 -3.95 -14.52 8.84
N CYS A 15 -3.50 -15.40 7.96
CA CYS A 15 -3.30 -15.13 6.55
C CYS A 15 -4.58 -15.39 5.75
N HIS A 16 -4.95 -14.41 4.96
CA HIS A 16 -6.03 -14.49 3.99
C HIS A 16 -5.44 -14.74 2.61
N SER A 17 -5.91 -15.78 1.94
CA SER A 17 -5.48 -16.13 0.58
C SER A 17 -6.66 -16.15 -0.36
N PHE A 18 -6.48 -15.67 -1.59
CA PHE A 18 -7.47 -15.78 -2.66
C PHE A 18 -6.79 -15.80 -4.03
N GLU A 19 -7.49 -16.30 -5.02
CA GLU A 19 -7.00 -16.36 -6.39
C GLU A 19 -7.64 -15.27 -7.26
N ILE A 20 -6.84 -14.71 -8.17
CA ILE A 20 -7.27 -13.73 -9.17
C ILE A 20 -6.94 -14.27 -10.55
N ASN A 21 -7.93 -14.29 -11.45
CA ASN A 21 -7.77 -14.73 -12.83
C ASN A 21 -7.97 -13.56 -13.80
N ASN A 22 -7.18 -13.53 -14.86
CA ASN A 22 -7.26 -12.57 -15.97
C ASN A 22 -7.11 -11.10 -15.50
N ILE A 23 -6.10 -10.85 -14.71
CA ILE A 23 -5.65 -9.50 -14.32
C ILE A 23 -4.23 -9.25 -14.88
N ASP A 24 -3.92 -8.00 -15.17
CA ASP A 24 -2.57 -7.60 -15.57
C ASP A 24 -1.60 -7.67 -14.38
N LEU A 25 -0.36 -8.12 -14.65
CA LEU A 25 0.68 -8.24 -13.63
C LEU A 25 1.03 -6.88 -12.98
N ALA A 26 0.99 -5.79 -13.76
CA ALA A 26 1.25 -4.46 -13.21
C ALA A 26 0.19 -4.02 -12.23
N ILE A 27 -1.08 -4.34 -12.49
CA ILE A 27 -2.19 -3.99 -11.60
C ILE A 27 -2.08 -4.77 -10.28
N ILE A 28 -1.86 -6.10 -10.34
CA ILE A 28 -1.76 -6.90 -9.11
C ILE A 28 -0.54 -6.51 -8.27
N ASN A 29 0.59 -6.20 -8.91
CA ASN A 29 1.76 -5.68 -8.21
C ASN A 29 1.53 -4.27 -7.65
N GLY A 30 0.75 -3.44 -8.35
CA GLY A 30 0.31 -2.13 -7.87
C GLY A 30 -0.52 -2.25 -6.60
N ILE A 31 -1.54 -3.13 -6.59
CA ILE A 31 -2.35 -3.43 -5.41
C ILE A 31 -1.45 -3.87 -4.24
N ARG A 32 -0.56 -4.83 -4.47
CA ARG A 32 0.38 -5.32 -3.46
C ARG A 32 1.24 -4.20 -2.84
N ARG A 33 1.80 -3.33 -3.68
CA ARG A 33 2.66 -2.22 -3.24
C ARG A 33 1.88 -1.18 -2.46
N VAL A 34 0.70 -0.78 -2.96
CA VAL A 34 -0.15 0.22 -2.30
C VAL A 34 -0.66 -0.28 -0.95
N ILE A 35 -1.01 -1.56 -0.83
CA ILE A 35 -1.37 -2.16 0.47
C ILE A 35 -0.22 -2.01 1.47
N LEU A 36 1.03 -2.22 1.06
CA LEU A 36 2.19 -2.13 1.95
C LEU A 36 2.51 -0.70 2.38
N THR A 37 2.41 0.27 1.46
CA THR A 37 3.06 1.57 1.69
C THR A 37 2.15 2.78 1.65
N ASP A 38 1.00 2.71 1.00
CA ASP A 38 0.22 3.92 0.68
C ASP A 38 -1.11 4.03 1.45
N ILE A 39 -1.56 2.94 2.12
CA ILE A 39 -2.77 2.98 2.96
C ILE A 39 -2.43 3.66 4.28
N PRO A 40 -3.07 4.81 4.59
CA PRO A 40 -2.80 5.51 5.84
C PRO A 40 -3.49 4.78 7.01
N ILE A 41 -2.72 4.53 8.09
CA ILE A 41 -3.23 3.93 9.32
C ILE A 41 -2.82 4.76 10.55
N PRO A 42 -3.59 4.69 11.66
CA PRO A 42 -3.21 5.28 12.92
C PRO A 42 -2.04 4.52 13.54
N GLY A 43 -1.11 5.25 14.13
CA GLY A 43 0.08 4.71 14.78
C GLY A 43 0.77 5.72 15.67
N ILE A 44 1.92 5.35 16.18
CA ILE A 44 2.75 6.19 17.07
C ILE A 44 4.07 6.48 16.40
N ILE A 45 4.48 7.74 16.33
CA ILE A 45 5.79 8.13 15.81
C ILE A 45 6.85 7.86 16.87
N GLY A 46 7.61 6.77 16.69
CA GLY A 46 8.71 6.39 17.57
C GLY A 46 10.06 7.01 17.19
N GLU A 47 10.20 7.47 15.96
CA GLU A 47 11.41 8.10 15.44
C GLU A 47 11.05 9.41 14.75
N LYS A 48 12.01 10.33 14.64
CA LYS A 48 11.79 11.57 13.91
C LYS A 48 11.53 11.27 12.42
N LEU A 49 10.41 11.75 11.91
CA LEU A 49 10.10 11.75 10.48
C LEU A 49 10.48 13.12 9.88
N ASP A 50 10.57 13.19 8.54
CA ASP A 50 10.98 14.42 7.85
C ASP A 50 10.19 15.67 8.28
N ASN A 51 8.88 15.51 8.49
CA ASN A 51 7.97 16.61 8.84
C ASN A 51 7.35 16.49 10.24
N ASP A 52 7.65 15.43 11.00
CA ASP A 52 7.03 15.17 12.29
C ASP A 52 8.06 14.77 13.35
N ASP A 53 7.95 15.34 14.53
CA ASP A 53 8.72 14.91 15.70
C ASP A 53 8.09 13.66 16.35
N PRO A 54 8.87 12.91 17.15
CA PRO A 54 8.34 11.77 17.89
C PRO A 54 7.08 12.14 18.69
N SER A 55 6.06 11.31 18.62
CA SER A 55 4.78 11.56 19.30
C SER A 55 4.75 11.02 20.74
N VAL A 56 5.89 10.53 21.24
CA VAL A 56 6.05 9.92 22.58
C VAL A 56 6.83 10.86 23.49
N ASP A 57 6.27 11.13 24.66
CA ASP A 57 6.91 11.89 25.75
C ASP A 57 7.17 10.96 26.94
N ILE A 58 8.43 10.75 27.29
CA ILE A 58 8.85 9.98 28.46
C ILE A 58 8.92 10.89 29.70
N VAL A 59 7.92 10.80 30.56
CA VAL A 59 7.83 11.60 31.79
C VAL A 59 8.77 11.06 32.88
N ILE A 60 8.80 9.74 33.08
CA ILE A 60 9.67 9.07 34.05
C ILE A 60 10.14 7.75 33.44
N ASN A 61 11.45 7.54 33.47
CA ASN A 61 12.08 6.25 33.19
C ASN A 61 13.35 6.09 34.03
N ASN A 62 13.29 5.28 35.06
CA ASN A 62 14.45 4.87 35.85
C ASN A 62 14.73 3.37 35.73
N GLY A 63 14.16 2.73 34.69
CA GLY A 63 14.38 1.34 34.35
C GLY A 63 15.69 1.08 33.60
N ALA A 64 15.92 -0.17 33.24
CA ALA A 64 17.17 -0.61 32.61
C ALA A 64 17.32 -0.20 31.13
N LEU A 65 16.21 0.07 30.42
CA LEU A 65 16.23 0.45 29.00
C LEU A 65 16.27 1.97 28.85
N HIS A 66 17.13 2.45 27.92
CA HIS A 66 17.18 3.88 27.56
C HIS A 66 15.89 4.35 26.88
N ASN A 67 15.60 5.64 27.00
CA ASN A 67 14.38 6.26 26.45
C ASN A 67 14.22 5.99 24.95
N GLU A 68 15.28 6.10 24.17
CA GLU A 68 15.26 5.86 22.72
C GLU A 68 14.75 4.44 22.38
N ILE A 69 15.23 3.42 23.11
CA ILE A 69 14.81 2.03 22.91
C ILE A 69 13.32 1.86 23.27
N ILE A 70 12.89 2.50 24.37
CA ILE A 70 11.49 2.45 24.81
C ILE A 70 10.59 3.15 23.78
N ILE A 71 10.96 4.34 23.34
CA ILE A 71 10.23 5.12 22.34
C ILE A 71 10.09 4.33 21.03
N HIS A 72 11.20 3.73 20.55
CA HIS A 72 11.19 2.87 19.36
C HIS A 72 10.22 1.67 19.52
N ARG A 73 10.24 1.00 20.68
CA ARG A 73 9.34 -0.11 20.96
C ARG A 73 7.87 0.32 21.03
N ILE A 74 7.58 1.49 21.59
CA ILE A 74 6.24 2.06 21.64
C ILE A 74 5.74 2.39 20.23
N GLY A 75 6.61 2.95 19.37
CA GLY A 75 6.30 3.24 17.97
C GLY A 75 5.96 2.00 17.12
N LEU A 76 6.34 0.81 17.57
CA LEU A 76 6.00 -0.45 16.90
C LEU A 76 4.70 -1.11 17.42
N ILE A 77 4.01 -0.51 18.38
CA ILE A 77 2.75 -1.04 18.89
C ILE A 77 1.64 -0.71 17.87
N PRO A 78 0.98 -1.72 17.28
CA PRO A 78 -0.13 -1.49 16.36
C PRO A 78 -1.34 -0.90 17.08
N ILE A 79 -2.01 0.04 16.43
CA ILE A 79 -3.25 0.65 16.92
C ILE A 79 -4.41 0.06 16.12
N CYS A 80 -5.18 -0.83 16.75
CA CYS A 80 -6.24 -1.59 16.07
C CYS A 80 -7.57 -0.84 16.15
N LEU A 81 -7.81 0.09 15.22
CA LEU A 81 -9.10 0.73 15.01
C LEU A 81 -9.91 0.04 13.92
N LYS A 82 -11.22 0.30 13.88
CA LYS A 82 -12.12 -0.19 12.82
C LYS A 82 -11.98 0.61 11.53
N GLU A 83 -12.48 0.07 10.42
CA GLU A 83 -12.34 0.65 9.08
C GLU A 83 -12.86 2.10 9.00
N ASP A 84 -14.06 2.35 9.51
CA ASP A 84 -14.70 3.67 9.59
C ASP A 84 -13.93 4.65 10.48
N GLU A 85 -13.47 4.18 11.64
CA GLU A 85 -12.63 4.99 12.54
C GLU A 85 -11.28 5.36 11.92
N ILE A 86 -10.69 4.48 11.10
CA ILE A 86 -9.44 4.76 10.40
C ILE A 86 -9.65 5.81 9.32
N ASP A 87 -10.73 5.71 8.55
CA ASP A 87 -10.99 6.64 7.44
C ASP A 87 -11.22 8.06 7.97
N ASP A 88 -11.98 8.22 9.03
CA ASP A 88 -12.34 9.51 9.65
C ASP A 88 -11.34 9.96 10.75
N TYR A 89 -10.21 9.23 10.94
CA TYR A 89 -9.29 9.51 12.02
C TYR A 89 -8.62 10.88 11.88
N GLU A 90 -8.72 11.70 12.92
CA GLU A 90 -8.02 12.98 13.07
C GLU A 90 -6.79 12.83 13.99
N ASP A 91 -5.67 13.40 13.58
CA ASP A 91 -4.42 13.36 14.34
C ASP A 91 -4.61 13.88 15.77
N ASN A 92 -4.03 13.16 16.71
CA ASN A 92 -4.07 13.46 18.14
C ASN A 92 -5.46 13.39 18.82
N SER A 93 -6.47 12.84 18.14
CA SER A 93 -7.79 12.59 18.75
C SER A 93 -7.71 11.55 19.86
N ILE A 94 -6.78 10.59 19.78
CA ILE A 94 -6.49 9.62 20.84
C ILE A 94 -5.14 9.92 21.48
N LEU A 95 -5.15 10.03 22.81
CA LEU A 95 -3.96 10.18 23.65
C LEU A 95 -3.83 8.95 24.53
N ILE A 96 -2.66 8.35 24.57
CA ILE A 96 -2.36 7.20 25.44
C ILE A 96 -1.42 7.59 26.55
N GLU A 97 -1.61 6.97 27.73
CA GLU A 97 -0.75 7.14 28.88
C GLU A 97 -0.49 5.78 29.54
N LEU A 98 0.75 5.58 29.96
CA LEU A 98 1.14 4.44 30.77
C LEU A 98 1.93 4.93 31.97
N ASN A 99 1.50 4.55 33.18
CA ASN A 99 2.13 4.94 34.44
C ASN A 99 2.22 3.73 35.36
N VAL A 100 3.35 3.03 35.33
CA VAL A 100 3.57 1.79 36.09
C VAL A 100 4.83 1.89 36.95
N LYS A 101 4.67 1.76 38.27
CA LYS A 101 5.75 1.68 39.24
C LYS A 101 5.76 0.30 39.88
N ASN A 102 6.93 -0.36 39.89
CA ASN A 102 7.08 -1.63 40.58
C ASN A 102 7.33 -1.44 42.08
N THR A 103 6.35 -1.70 42.87
CA THR A 103 6.44 -1.68 44.34
C THR A 103 6.63 -3.09 44.96
N THR A 104 6.72 -4.12 44.13
CA THR A 104 6.87 -5.51 44.56
C THR A 104 8.33 -5.92 44.68
N ASN A 105 8.59 -7.05 45.35
CA ASN A 105 9.96 -7.61 45.45
C ASN A 105 10.36 -8.48 44.27
N LYS A 106 9.55 -8.53 43.17
CA LYS A 106 9.79 -9.30 41.99
C LYS A 106 9.81 -8.39 40.77
N THR A 107 10.50 -8.80 39.72
CA THR A 107 10.42 -8.13 38.40
C THR A 107 9.01 -8.28 37.86
N ILE A 108 8.44 -7.20 37.35
CA ILE A 108 7.14 -7.18 36.68
C ILE A 108 7.29 -6.87 35.19
N ASP A 109 6.44 -7.49 34.39
CA ASP A 109 6.29 -7.19 32.97
C ASP A 109 5.35 -6.01 32.81
N VAL A 110 5.79 -4.98 32.06
CA VAL A 110 4.94 -3.86 31.62
C VAL A 110 4.53 -4.13 30.20
N ARG A 111 3.22 -4.27 29.99
CA ARG A 111 2.63 -4.68 28.69
C ARG A 111 1.54 -3.68 28.27
N THR A 112 1.04 -3.80 27.03
CA THR A 112 0.04 -2.87 26.48
C THR A 112 -1.29 -2.85 27.26
N ASN A 113 -1.64 -3.88 28.01
CA ASN A 113 -2.81 -3.86 28.90
C ASN A 113 -2.71 -2.91 30.10
N HIS A 114 -1.54 -2.32 30.36
CA HIS A 114 -1.37 -1.26 31.36
C HIS A 114 -1.58 0.15 30.79
N ILE A 115 -1.83 0.25 29.48
CA ILE A 115 -2.10 1.53 28.81
C ILE A 115 -3.51 1.99 29.17
N THR A 116 -3.65 3.26 29.47
CA THR A 116 -4.91 3.99 29.52
C THR A 116 -4.97 4.97 28.35
N ALA A 117 -6.15 5.28 27.87
CA ALA A 117 -6.28 6.23 26.76
C ALA A 117 -7.51 7.13 26.92
N THR A 118 -7.42 8.29 26.28
CA THR A 118 -8.55 9.23 26.15
C THR A 118 -8.79 9.51 24.67
N ARG A 119 -10.06 9.59 24.28
CA ARG A 119 -10.49 10.06 22.96
C ARG A 119 -11.22 11.39 23.13
N ASN A 120 -10.70 12.46 22.54
CA ASN A 120 -11.25 13.81 22.67
C ASN A 120 -11.51 14.20 24.15
N PHE A 121 -10.52 13.92 25.03
CA PHE A 121 -10.54 14.16 26.47
C PHE A 121 -11.54 13.29 27.27
N VAL A 122 -12.18 12.31 26.66
CA VAL A 122 -13.04 11.32 27.34
C VAL A 122 -12.27 10.01 27.48
N ASN A 123 -12.31 9.41 28.68
CA ASN A 123 -11.63 8.13 28.91
C ASN A 123 -12.24 7.03 28.05
N ILE A 124 -11.38 6.26 27.39
CA ILE A 124 -11.75 5.07 26.66
C ILE A 124 -12.02 3.93 27.65
N SER A 125 -13.05 3.14 27.42
CA SER A 125 -13.42 2.01 28.28
C SER A 125 -12.38 0.88 28.23
N GLU A 126 -12.30 0.05 29.27
CA GLU A 126 -11.39 -1.09 29.31
C GLU A 126 -11.65 -2.10 28.17
N ASP A 127 -12.90 -2.29 27.76
CA ASP A 127 -13.24 -3.22 26.70
C ASP A 127 -12.83 -2.67 25.33
N GLU A 128 -13.02 -1.37 25.07
CA GLU A 128 -12.53 -0.72 23.87
C GLU A 128 -10.99 -0.70 23.82
N LEU A 129 -10.31 -0.52 24.96
CA LEU A 129 -8.85 -0.63 25.04
C LEU A 129 -8.33 -2.04 24.67
N LYS A 130 -9.08 -3.10 25.00
CA LYS A 130 -8.73 -4.48 24.58
C LYS A 130 -8.88 -4.68 23.07
N ASP A 131 -9.80 -3.97 22.43
CA ASP A 131 -9.94 -3.98 20.97
C ASP A 131 -8.81 -3.19 20.28
N ILE A 132 -8.42 -2.04 20.85
CA ILE A 132 -7.32 -1.21 20.35
C ILE A 132 -5.95 -1.90 20.54
N PHE A 133 -5.73 -2.52 21.71
CA PHE A 133 -4.51 -3.23 22.10
C PHE A 133 -4.80 -4.70 22.42
N PRO A 134 -5.08 -5.53 21.42
CA PRO A 134 -5.49 -6.91 21.66
C PRO A 134 -4.35 -7.77 22.20
N ALA A 135 -4.71 -8.81 22.95
CA ALA A 135 -3.81 -9.89 23.26
C ALA A 135 -3.57 -10.78 22.03
N ASN A 136 -2.39 -11.36 21.93
CA ASN A 136 -2.08 -12.32 20.88
C ASN A 136 -3.08 -13.50 20.93
N LYS A 137 -3.63 -13.90 19.80
CA LYS A 137 -4.67 -14.93 19.71
C LYS A 137 -4.22 -16.29 20.24
N ILE A 138 -2.94 -16.64 20.06
CA ILE A 138 -2.34 -17.94 20.43
C ILE A 138 -1.86 -17.90 21.88
N SER A 139 -0.91 -17.03 22.22
CA SER A 139 -0.27 -16.97 23.55
C SER A 139 -1.15 -16.32 24.60
N LYS A 140 -2.20 -15.57 24.21
CA LYS A 140 -3.03 -14.73 25.07
C LYS A 140 -2.27 -13.64 25.82
N ASP A 141 -1.04 -13.35 25.41
CA ASP A 141 -0.19 -12.32 25.96
C ASP A 141 -0.39 -10.98 25.27
N TYR A 142 -0.31 -9.91 26.04
CA TYR A 142 -0.21 -8.54 25.54
C TYR A 142 1.23 -8.19 25.15
N ILE A 143 1.43 -7.21 24.29
CA ILE A 143 2.77 -6.79 23.82
C ILE A 143 3.61 -6.29 24.98
N LEU A 144 4.82 -6.84 25.17
CA LEU A 144 5.76 -6.47 26.21
C LEU A 144 6.49 -5.17 25.85
N ILE A 145 6.33 -4.13 26.66
CA ILE A 145 7.02 -2.85 26.51
C ILE A 145 8.39 -2.91 27.21
N THR A 146 8.41 -3.22 28.52
CA THR A 146 9.63 -3.33 29.32
C THR A 146 9.42 -4.23 30.53
N ARG A 147 10.52 -4.50 31.25
CA ARG A 147 10.51 -5.18 32.55
C ARG A 147 11.06 -4.25 33.63
N LEU A 148 10.33 -4.07 34.71
CA LEU A 148 10.72 -3.22 35.82
C LEU A 148 11.14 -4.07 37.02
N ARG A 149 12.29 -3.76 37.58
CA ARG A 149 12.76 -4.30 38.86
C ARG A 149 12.09 -3.56 40.02
N THR A 150 12.28 -4.05 41.22
CA THR A 150 11.78 -3.38 42.45
C THR A 150 12.19 -1.92 42.52
N GLY A 151 11.24 -1.01 42.68
CA GLY A 151 11.46 0.43 42.77
C GLY A 151 11.54 1.16 41.42
N GLU A 152 11.67 0.44 40.31
CA GLU A 152 11.69 1.07 38.97
C GLU A 152 10.30 1.54 38.54
N HIS A 153 10.27 2.58 37.69
CA HIS A 153 9.08 3.28 37.27
C HIS A 153 9.19 3.67 35.79
N LEU A 154 8.14 3.38 35.01
CA LEU A 154 7.95 3.89 33.65
C LEU A 154 6.66 4.69 33.58
N HIS A 155 6.77 5.94 33.14
CA HIS A 155 5.64 6.81 32.84
C HIS A 155 5.89 7.51 31.52
N PHE A 156 5.01 7.29 30.55
CA PHE A 156 5.03 7.97 29.26
C PHE A 156 3.63 8.39 28.82
N LYS A 157 3.59 9.37 27.92
CA LYS A 157 2.40 9.80 27.18
C LYS A 157 2.72 9.72 25.70
N ALA A 158 1.74 9.35 24.87
CA ALA A 158 1.92 9.38 23.44
C ALA A 158 0.63 9.81 22.73
N LYS A 159 0.83 10.43 21.56
CA LYS A 159 -0.23 10.84 20.65
C LYS A 159 -0.30 9.87 19.49
N ILE A 160 -1.50 9.55 19.06
CA ILE A 160 -1.71 8.72 17.87
C ILE A 160 -1.91 9.66 16.68
N VAL A 161 -1.23 9.36 15.57
CA VAL A 161 -1.30 10.11 14.30
C VAL A 161 -1.55 9.15 13.17
N LYS A 162 -2.11 9.64 12.05
CA LYS A 162 -2.36 8.84 10.84
C LYS A 162 -1.28 9.11 9.81
N ARG A 163 -0.49 8.08 9.46
CA ARG A 163 0.59 8.14 8.48
C ARG A 163 0.58 6.88 7.62
N THR A 164 1.44 6.84 6.62
CA THR A 164 1.58 5.75 5.66
C THR A 164 2.88 4.98 5.89
N GLY A 165 2.92 3.73 5.40
CA GLY A 165 4.17 2.95 5.38
C GLY A 165 5.28 3.59 4.55
N ARG A 166 4.95 4.53 3.68
CA ARG A 166 5.92 5.33 2.91
C ARG A 166 6.65 6.32 3.80
N ASP A 167 5.98 6.89 4.81
CA ASP A 167 6.59 7.79 5.80
C ASP A 167 7.49 7.00 6.76
N ASN A 168 7.01 5.88 7.27
CA ASN A 168 7.77 4.95 8.09
C ASN A 168 7.13 3.55 8.07
N ALA A 169 7.94 2.49 7.98
CA ALA A 169 7.49 1.10 7.95
C ALA A 169 6.68 0.65 9.19
N SER A 170 6.74 1.38 10.30
CA SER A 170 5.89 1.14 11.47
C SER A 170 4.40 1.39 11.18
N PHE A 171 4.08 2.14 10.12
CA PHE A 171 2.72 2.40 9.64
C PHE A 171 2.28 1.46 8.52
N ASN A 172 2.99 0.34 8.29
CA ASN A 172 2.49 -0.67 7.37
C ASN A 172 1.24 -1.34 7.95
N PRO A 173 0.13 -1.44 7.21
CA PRO A 173 -1.10 -2.08 7.72
C PRO A 173 -1.02 -3.61 7.73
N VAL A 174 -0.02 -4.18 7.06
CA VAL A 174 0.14 -5.63 6.86
C VAL A 174 1.56 -6.08 7.17
N SER A 175 1.69 -7.27 7.74
CA SER A 175 2.97 -7.99 7.85
C SER A 175 3.33 -8.71 6.54
N LEU A 176 2.31 -9.12 5.77
CA LEU A 176 2.46 -9.78 4.49
C LEU A 176 1.46 -9.22 3.47
N SER A 177 1.96 -8.80 2.32
CA SER A 177 1.20 -8.58 1.09
C SER A 177 2.04 -9.12 -0.05
N ASN A 178 1.65 -10.27 -0.59
CA ASN A 178 2.40 -10.98 -1.61
C ASN A 178 1.47 -11.63 -2.64
N PHE A 179 2.00 -11.94 -3.82
CA PHE A 179 1.32 -12.80 -4.78
C PHE A 179 2.28 -13.80 -5.40
N SER A 180 1.76 -14.92 -5.83
CA SER A 180 2.47 -15.96 -6.56
C SER A 180 1.72 -16.36 -7.82
N TYR A 181 2.46 -16.89 -8.80
CA TYR A 181 1.87 -17.40 -10.03
C TYR A 181 1.26 -18.80 -9.77
N ILE A 182 0.07 -19.04 -10.32
CA ILE A 182 -0.56 -20.35 -10.24
C ILE A 182 -0.02 -21.23 -11.36
N GLN A 183 0.53 -22.38 -10.99
CA GLN A 183 1.06 -23.37 -11.92
C GLN A 183 -0.04 -23.95 -12.80
N ASP A 184 0.22 -24.10 -14.11
CA ASP A 184 -0.59 -24.87 -15.03
C ASP A 184 -0.13 -26.35 -15.03
N PRO A 185 -0.90 -27.26 -14.43
CA PRO A 185 -0.50 -28.68 -14.34
C PRO A 185 -0.28 -29.31 -15.73
N LYS A 186 -1.08 -28.91 -16.73
CA LYS A 186 -0.99 -29.47 -18.08
C LYS A 186 0.33 -29.08 -18.79
N GLU A 187 0.81 -27.88 -18.54
CA GLU A 187 2.11 -27.44 -19.08
C GLU A 187 3.28 -27.97 -18.24
N ALA A 188 3.13 -28.06 -16.93
CA ALA A 188 4.14 -28.60 -16.03
C ALA A 188 4.42 -30.09 -16.31
N ASP A 189 3.40 -30.90 -16.59
CA ASP A 189 3.55 -32.33 -16.89
C ASP A 189 4.34 -32.60 -18.17
N LYS A 190 4.40 -31.64 -19.10
CA LYS A 190 5.19 -31.73 -20.34
C LYS A 190 6.70 -31.48 -20.11
N LYS A 191 7.08 -30.97 -18.94
CA LYS A 191 8.47 -30.61 -18.64
C LYS A 191 9.15 -31.72 -17.84
N GLN A 192 10.44 -31.93 -18.10
CA GLN A 192 11.25 -32.90 -17.36
C GLN A 192 11.99 -32.28 -16.18
N ASN A 193 12.46 -31.03 -16.34
CA ASN A 193 13.20 -30.30 -15.32
C ASN A 193 12.23 -29.70 -14.26
N ILE A 194 12.59 -29.81 -12.99
CA ILE A 194 11.83 -29.28 -11.86
C ILE A 194 11.65 -27.77 -11.96
N LEU A 195 12.69 -27.01 -12.30
CA LEU A 195 12.61 -25.57 -12.46
C LEU A 195 11.68 -25.14 -13.59
N ASP A 196 11.66 -25.88 -14.70
CA ASP A 196 10.75 -25.62 -15.81
C ASP A 196 9.30 -25.97 -15.45
N LYS A 197 9.08 -26.99 -14.63
CA LYS A 197 7.76 -27.30 -14.06
C LYS A 197 7.24 -26.17 -13.20
N GLU A 198 8.05 -25.66 -12.29
CA GLU A 198 7.68 -24.54 -11.40
C GLU A 198 7.38 -23.25 -12.17
N ARG A 199 8.06 -23.01 -13.30
CA ARG A 199 7.85 -21.88 -14.19
C ARG A 199 6.70 -22.07 -15.20
N SER A 200 6.03 -23.21 -15.18
CA SER A 200 4.86 -23.50 -16.02
C SER A 200 3.62 -22.98 -15.36
N TYR A 201 3.28 -21.72 -15.56
CA TYR A 201 2.09 -21.06 -15.05
C TYR A 201 1.10 -20.73 -16.17
N TYR A 202 -0.15 -20.46 -15.81
CA TYR A 202 -1.19 -20.06 -16.76
C TYR A 202 -0.81 -18.76 -17.46
N LYS A 203 -0.81 -18.77 -18.80
CA LYS A 203 -0.36 -17.65 -19.66
C LYS A 203 -1.45 -17.22 -20.62
N ASN A 204 -1.41 -15.94 -21.00
CA ASN A 204 -2.18 -15.42 -22.12
C ASN A 204 -1.50 -15.78 -23.47
N LYS A 205 -2.09 -15.32 -24.58
CA LYS A 205 -1.57 -15.50 -25.93
C LYS A 205 -0.16 -14.88 -26.15
N TYR A 206 0.25 -13.97 -25.29
CA TYR A 206 1.57 -13.30 -25.36
C TYR A 206 2.61 -13.92 -24.43
N GLY A 207 2.22 -14.91 -23.63
CA GLY A 207 3.10 -15.59 -22.69
C GLY A 207 3.16 -14.94 -21.29
N ASP A 208 2.35 -13.90 -21.02
CA ASP A 208 2.31 -13.27 -19.72
C ASP A 208 1.44 -14.09 -18.75
N PRO A 209 1.79 -14.15 -17.45
CA PRO A 209 0.99 -14.82 -16.43
C PRO A 209 -0.36 -14.14 -16.25
N VAL A 210 -1.42 -14.92 -16.05
CA VAL A 210 -2.80 -14.42 -15.93
C VAL A 210 -3.57 -14.94 -14.73
N ARG A 211 -2.95 -15.83 -13.91
CA ARG A 211 -3.55 -16.35 -12.68
C ARG A 211 -2.59 -16.21 -11.54
N PHE A 212 -3.09 -15.64 -10.45
CA PHE A 212 -2.30 -15.32 -9.28
C PHE A 212 -3.01 -15.79 -8.02
N LYS A 213 -2.24 -16.28 -7.05
CA LYS A 213 -2.66 -16.41 -5.67
C LYS A 213 -2.14 -15.20 -4.91
N PHE A 214 -3.01 -14.52 -4.20
CA PHE A 214 -2.67 -13.34 -3.40
C PHE A 214 -2.81 -13.68 -1.92
N ASP A 215 -1.81 -13.34 -1.14
CA ASP A 215 -1.73 -13.61 0.29
C ASP A 215 -1.60 -12.28 1.07
N ILE A 216 -2.47 -12.08 2.07
CA ILE A 216 -2.50 -10.88 2.92
C ILE A 216 -2.55 -11.30 4.38
N GLU A 217 -1.69 -10.73 5.20
CA GLU A 217 -1.73 -10.84 6.65
C GLU A 217 -1.79 -9.43 7.25
N SER A 218 -2.95 -9.09 7.83
CA SER A 218 -3.17 -7.78 8.46
C SER A 218 -2.60 -7.75 9.88
N ILE A 219 -1.94 -6.65 10.24
CA ILE A 219 -1.47 -6.38 11.60
C ILE A 219 -2.65 -6.01 12.50
N ASN A 220 -3.62 -5.26 11.96
CA ASN A 220 -4.84 -4.88 12.66
C ASN A 220 -5.94 -5.91 12.39
N HIS A 221 -6.40 -6.59 13.44
CA HIS A 221 -7.44 -7.62 13.33
C HIS A 221 -8.84 -7.08 12.96
N ASN A 222 -9.06 -5.76 13.03
CA ASN A 222 -10.32 -5.10 12.67
C ASN A 222 -10.38 -4.72 11.18
N ILE A 223 -9.27 -4.84 10.44
CA ILE A 223 -9.23 -4.61 9.00
C ILE A 223 -8.75 -5.87 8.27
N GLY A 224 -9.51 -6.26 7.28
CA GLY A 224 -9.25 -7.46 6.49
C GLY A 224 -8.95 -7.14 5.02
N PRO A 225 -8.80 -8.19 4.19
CA PRO A 225 -8.53 -8.03 2.76
C PRO A 225 -9.63 -7.25 2.04
N LYS A 226 -10.89 -7.31 2.52
CA LYS A 226 -11.99 -6.53 1.96
C LYS A 226 -11.69 -5.03 1.94
N TYR A 227 -11.27 -4.49 3.09
CA TYR A 227 -10.89 -3.08 3.22
C TYR A 227 -9.59 -2.78 2.46
N LEU A 228 -8.53 -3.58 2.69
CA LEU A 228 -7.20 -3.32 2.17
C LEU A 228 -7.14 -3.29 0.64
N VAL A 229 -7.77 -4.26 -0.03
CA VAL A 229 -7.80 -4.31 -1.50
C VAL A 229 -8.68 -3.19 -2.06
N SER A 230 -9.86 -2.94 -1.48
CA SER A 230 -10.74 -1.85 -1.93
C SER A 230 -10.04 -0.50 -1.80
N LYS A 231 -9.39 -0.24 -0.64
CA LYS A 231 -8.67 1.02 -0.38
C LYS A 231 -7.47 1.19 -1.31
N SER A 232 -6.73 0.11 -1.59
CA SER A 232 -5.61 0.16 -2.53
C SER A 232 -6.04 0.53 -3.95
N LEU A 233 -7.17 0.01 -4.43
CA LEU A 233 -7.74 0.37 -5.72
C LEU A 233 -8.20 1.83 -5.75
N ASP A 234 -8.82 2.32 -4.67
CA ASP A 234 -9.20 3.73 -4.56
C ASP A 234 -8.00 4.67 -4.61
N ILE A 235 -6.92 4.31 -3.92
CA ILE A 235 -5.67 5.11 -3.95
C ILE A 235 -5.10 5.16 -5.37
N ILE A 236 -5.04 4.04 -6.10
CA ILE A 236 -4.53 4.02 -7.48
C ILE A 236 -5.43 4.85 -8.40
N ILE A 237 -6.76 4.72 -8.28
CA ILE A 237 -7.73 5.50 -9.04
C ILE A 237 -7.54 7.00 -8.77
N ASN A 238 -7.45 7.39 -7.50
CA ASN A 238 -7.27 8.79 -7.11
C ASN A 238 -5.94 9.38 -7.65
N LYS A 239 -4.85 8.61 -7.68
CA LYS A 239 -3.59 9.01 -8.30
C LYS A 239 -3.73 9.25 -9.81
N LEU A 240 -4.44 8.37 -10.52
CA LEU A 240 -4.72 8.54 -11.95
C LEU A 240 -5.63 9.76 -12.21
N GLU A 241 -6.64 9.99 -11.37
CA GLU A 241 -7.50 11.17 -11.48
C GLU A 241 -6.74 12.48 -11.21
N ALA A 242 -5.83 12.47 -10.23
CA ALA A 242 -4.95 13.60 -9.97
C ALA A 242 -4.04 13.89 -11.17
N LEU A 243 -3.43 12.85 -11.76
CA LEU A 243 -2.63 12.99 -12.97
C LEU A 243 -3.43 13.57 -14.14
N LYS A 244 -4.67 13.10 -14.37
CA LYS A 244 -5.57 13.67 -15.39
C LYS A 244 -5.84 15.15 -15.18
N LYS A 245 -6.10 15.57 -13.94
CA LYS A 245 -6.33 16.99 -13.61
C LYS A 245 -5.10 17.85 -13.94
N GLU A 246 -3.90 17.36 -13.62
CA GLU A 246 -2.66 18.05 -13.92
C GLU A 246 -2.39 18.11 -15.45
N LEU A 247 -2.67 17.05 -16.21
CA LEU A 247 -2.53 17.04 -17.67
C LEU A 247 -3.45 18.05 -18.37
N ASN A 248 -4.61 18.34 -17.80
CA ASN A 248 -5.57 19.30 -18.34
C ASN A 248 -5.36 20.73 -17.82
N SER A 249 -4.43 20.94 -16.88
CA SER A 249 -4.12 22.25 -16.33
C SER A 249 -3.15 23.01 -17.22
N GLU A 250 -3.48 24.24 -17.63
CA GLU A 250 -2.57 25.10 -18.37
C GLU A 250 -1.34 25.54 -17.56
N ARG A 251 -1.41 25.42 -16.22
CA ARG A 251 -0.34 25.78 -15.27
C ARG A 251 -0.12 24.65 -14.26
N SER A 252 0.12 23.43 -14.80
CA SER A 252 0.49 22.32 -13.93
C SER A 252 1.79 22.61 -13.20
N THR A 253 1.79 22.36 -11.89
CA THR A 253 3.00 22.44 -11.04
C THR A 253 3.69 21.10 -10.89
N LYS A 254 2.97 19.98 -11.12
CA LYS A 254 3.46 18.62 -10.89
C LYS A 254 3.80 17.87 -12.18
N VAL A 255 3.28 18.30 -13.33
CA VAL A 255 3.52 17.66 -14.62
C VAL A 255 4.13 18.65 -15.59
N LYS A 256 5.34 18.33 -16.07
CA LYS A 256 6.02 19.06 -17.14
C LYS A 256 6.12 18.20 -18.37
N ILE A 257 5.64 18.72 -19.52
CA ILE A 257 5.71 18.04 -20.81
C ILE A 257 6.81 18.68 -21.63
N GLN A 258 7.75 17.90 -22.15
CA GLN A 258 8.84 18.37 -23.01
C GLN A 258 9.08 17.41 -24.17
N GLN A 259 9.52 17.97 -25.31
CA GLN A 259 9.93 17.16 -26.43
C GLN A 259 11.29 16.51 -26.13
N PHE A 260 11.40 15.21 -26.42
CA PHE A 260 12.67 14.49 -26.34
C PHE A 260 13.48 14.76 -27.60
N GLN A 261 14.68 15.35 -27.47
CA GLN A 261 15.43 15.91 -28.60
C GLN A 261 16.05 14.83 -29.48
N ASP A 262 16.37 13.66 -28.97
CA ASP A 262 17.11 12.63 -29.69
C ASP A 262 16.23 11.82 -30.66
N ILE A 263 14.90 11.83 -30.46
CA ILE A 263 13.97 11.04 -31.28
C ILE A 263 12.77 11.91 -31.66
N GLU A 264 12.56 12.11 -32.96
CA GLU A 264 11.41 12.84 -33.50
C GLU A 264 10.07 12.14 -33.12
N GLY A 265 9.02 12.92 -32.88
CA GLY A 265 7.71 12.37 -32.47
C GLY A 265 7.69 11.76 -31.07
N THR A 266 8.62 12.14 -30.20
CA THR A 266 8.73 11.63 -28.83
C THR A 266 8.65 12.75 -27.82
N PHE A 267 7.83 12.53 -26.77
CA PHE A 267 7.67 13.46 -25.65
C PHE A 267 7.87 12.76 -24.31
N GLU A 268 8.38 13.54 -23.36
CA GLU A 268 8.56 13.15 -21.96
C GLU A 268 7.58 13.89 -21.08
N PHE A 269 6.95 13.14 -20.18
CA PHE A 269 6.15 13.65 -19.07
C PHE A 269 6.96 13.47 -17.79
N ILE A 270 7.41 14.57 -17.23
CA ILE A 270 8.10 14.61 -15.94
C ILE A 270 7.04 14.84 -14.89
N ILE A 271 6.82 13.86 -14.01
CA ILE A 271 5.73 13.81 -13.03
C ILE A 271 6.35 13.76 -11.65
N GLU A 272 6.06 14.77 -10.83
CA GLU A 272 6.50 14.83 -9.44
C GLU A 272 5.56 14.06 -8.51
N ASP A 273 6.08 13.56 -7.39
CA ASP A 273 5.38 12.81 -6.35
C ASP A 273 4.77 11.47 -6.78
N GLU A 274 5.27 10.87 -7.89
CA GLU A 274 4.85 9.55 -8.35
C GLU A 274 6.04 8.59 -8.51
N ASP A 275 5.72 7.29 -8.56
CA ASP A 275 6.71 6.21 -8.55
C ASP A 275 6.42 5.09 -9.56
N ASP A 276 7.23 4.03 -9.47
CA ASP A 276 7.12 2.82 -10.31
C ASP A 276 5.72 2.19 -10.29
N THR A 277 4.92 2.37 -9.24
CA THR A 277 3.58 1.76 -9.13
C THR A 277 2.67 2.29 -10.23
N LEU A 278 2.57 3.62 -10.33
CA LEU A 278 1.74 4.28 -11.33
C LEU A 278 2.35 4.15 -12.74
N GLY A 279 3.67 4.36 -12.84
CA GLY A 279 4.40 4.26 -14.11
C GLY A 279 4.24 2.90 -14.78
N ASN A 280 4.35 1.82 -14.02
CA ASN A 280 4.22 0.46 -14.54
C ASN A 280 2.79 0.13 -14.97
N ILE A 281 1.77 0.58 -14.25
CA ILE A 281 0.37 0.38 -14.64
C ILE A 281 0.07 1.07 -15.98
N ILE A 282 0.46 2.34 -16.10
CA ILE A 282 0.26 3.13 -17.33
C ILE A 282 1.04 2.51 -18.52
N GLN A 283 2.31 2.19 -18.30
CA GLN A 283 3.14 1.58 -19.33
C GLN A 283 2.58 0.23 -19.79
N SER A 284 2.25 -0.67 -18.86
CA SER A 284 1.73 -2.01 -19.18
C SER A 284 0.46 -1.92 -20.00
N TYR A 285 -0.47 -1.05 -19.57
CA TYR A 285 -1.72 -0.84 -20.28
C TYR A 285 -1.51 -0.32 -21.71
N ILE A 286 -0.77 0.78 -21.87
CA ILE A 286 -0.53 1.39 -23.19
C ILE A 286 0.24 0.43 -24.10
N HIS A 287 1.28 -0.25 -23.58
CA HIS A 287 2.04 -1.23 -24.33
C HIS A 287 1.17 -2.38 -24.83
N SER A 288 0.33 -2.94 -23.98
CA SER A 288 -0.55 -4.06 -24.35
C SER A 288 -1.56 -3.65 -25.41
N ASN A 289 -2.19 -2.50 -25.29
CA ASN A 289 -3.26 -2.07 -26.19
C ASN A 289 -2.76 -1.48 -27.50
N TYR A 290 -1.71 -0.67 -27.49
CA TYR A 290 -1.29 0.07 -28.69
C TYR A 290 -0.10 -0.58 -29.40
N ILE A 291 0.80 -1.23 -28.67
CA ILE A 291 1.97 -1.86 -29.30
C ILE A 291 1.70 -3.32 -29.61
N ARG A 292 1.16 -4.10 -28.67
CA ARG A 292 0.89 -5.54 -28.89
C ARG A 292 -0.38 -5.79 -29.70
N GLU A 293 -1.51 -5.13 -29.37
CA GLU A 293 -2.78 -5.27 -30.09
C GLU A 293 -2.85 -4.35 -31.32
N ASN A 294 -1.90 -3.43 -31.49
CA ASN A 294 -1.81 -2.48 -32.60
C ASN A 294 -3.07 -1.61 -32.78
N ASN A 295 -3.74 -1.26 -31.66
CA ASN A 295 -4.82 -0.29 -31.68
C ASN A 295 -4.30 1.10 -32.04
N LYS A 296 -5.16 1.95 -32.56
CA LYS A 296 -4.79 3.32 -32.96
C LYS A 296 -5.55 4.34 -32.12
N PHE A 297 -4.85 5.37 -31.70
CA PHE A 297 -5.44 6.52 -31.04
C PHE A 297 -6.17 7.40 -32.08
N LYS A 298 -7.43 7.73 -31.82
CA LYS A 298 -8.30 8.50 -32.74
C LYS A 298 -8.29 7.94 -34.17
N ASP A 299 -8.28 6.60 -34.30
CA ASP A 299 -8.27 5.83 -35.55
C ASP A 299 -7.11 6.08 -36.52
N LYS A 300 -6.12 6.88 -36.14
CA LYS A 300 -5.03 7.32 -37.06
C LYS A 300 -3.64 7.29 -36.46
N ILE A 301 -3.47 7.52 -35.18
CA ILE A 301 -2.17 7.70 -34.54
C ILE A 301 -1.73 6.37 -33.93
N SER A 302 -0.55 5.89 -34.30
CA SER A 302 0.07 4.70 -33.76
C SER A 302 1.02 5.09 -32.63
N CYS A 303 0.96 4.39 -31.49
CA CYS A 303 1.99 4.47 -30.47
C CYS A 303 3.08 3.44 -30.76
N THR A 304 4.31 3.92 -30.98
CA THR A 304 5.46 3.05 -31.31
C THR A 304 6.30 2.72 -30.10
N TYR A 305 6.27 3.56 -29.09
CA TYR A 305 7.04 3.35 -27.86
C TYR A 305 6.32 3.96 -26.65
N ILE A 306 6.37 3.23 -25.55
CA ILE A 306 6.06 3.68 -24.20
C ILE A 306 7.07 3.12 -23.22
N GLY A 307 7.59 3.95 -22.34
CA GLY A 307 8.47 3.54 -21.25
C GLY A 307 8.40 4.52 -20.10
N TYR A 308 8.72 4.07 -18.90
CA TYR A 308 8.88 4.96 -17.75
C TYR A 308 10.20 4.69 -17.06
N ILE A 309 10.65 5.66 -16.29
CA ILE A 309 11.83 5.57 -15.42
C ILE A 309 11.64 6.47 -14.20
N CYS A 310 12.06 5.96 -13.03
CA CYS A 310 12.30 6.77 -11.83
C CYS A 310 13.80 7.00 -11.73
N PRO A 311 14.33 8.20 -12.10
CA PRO A 311 15.77 8.40 -12.30
C PRO A 311 16.61 8.22 -11.04
N HIS A 312 16.02 8.44 -9.88
CA HIS A 312 16.72 8.34 -8.60
C HIS A 312 15.78 7.88 -7.48
N PRO A 313 16.14 6.86 -6.70
CA PRO A 313 15.26 6.27 -5.69
C PRO A 313 14.90 7.22 -4.53
N LEU A 314 15.74 8.24 -4.26
CA LEU A 314 15.47 9.24 -3.21
C LEU A 314 14.71 10.46 -3.72
N LYS A 315 14.36 10.51 -5.00
CA LYS A 315 13.54 11.58 -5.56
C LYS A 315 12.21 11.00 -5.99
N SER A 316 11.14 11.51 -5.44
CA SER A 316 9.78 11.15 -5.88
C SER A 316 9.51 11.82 -7.23
N LEU A 317 10.07 11.24 -8.29
CA LEU A 317 10.02 11.74 -9.65
C LEU A 317 9.91 10.57 -10.63
N MET A 318 8.91 10.60 -11.47
CA MET A 318 8.68 9.64 -12.54
C MET A 318 8.71 10.35 -13.89
N ILE A 319 9.36 9.75 -14.87
CA ILE A 319 9.37 10.24 -16.25
C ILE A 319 8.73 9.18 -17.15
N ILE A 320 7.66 9.53 -17.83
CA ILE A 320 7.03 8.68 -18.87
C ILE A 320 7.44 9.22 -20.24
N ARG A 321 7.97 8.35 -21.10
CA ARG A 321 8.33 8.68 -22.47
C ARG A 321 7.40 7.97 -23.44
N ILE A 322 6.80 8.72 -24.36
CA ILE A 322 5.87 8.23 -25.37
C ILE A 322 6.31 8.67 -26.74
N SER A 323 6.30 7.75 -27.72
CA SER A 323 6.52 8.05 -29.14
C SER A 323 5.25 7.75 -29.94
N LEU A 324 4.78 8.74 -30.71
CA LEU A 324 3.63 8.62 -31.59
C LEU A 324 4.05 8.87 -33.06
N GLU A 325 3.56 8.04 -33.98
CA GLU A 325 3.78 8.23 -35.38
C GLU A 325 2.93 9.37 -35.96
N ASN A 326 3.47 10.05 -36.97
CA ASN A 326 2.82 11.13 -37.70
C ASN A 326 2.48 12.37 -36.88
N VAL A 327 3.21 12.61 -35.77
CA VAL A 327 3.04 13.73 -34.88
C VAL A 327 4.37 14.41 -34.63
N SER A 328 4.84 15.25 -35.60
CA SER A 328 6.13 15.91 -35.56
C SER A 328 6.11 17.43 -35.33
N ASP A 329 4.91 18.02 -35.13
CA ASP A 329 4.76 19.47 -34.92
C ASP A 329 5.03 19.84 -33.45
N PRO A 330 5.74 20.93 -33.10
CA PRO A 330 5.93 21.44 -31.75
C PRO A 330 4.64 21.70 -30.98
N THR A 331 3.53 21.94 -31.66
CA THR A 331 2.18 22.07 -31.04
C THR A 331 1.60 20.74 -30.60
N SER A 332 2.30 19.64 -30.85
CA SER A 332 1.86 18.26 -30.60
C SER A 332 1.79 17.89 -29.14
N SER A 333 2.40 18.67 -28.21
CA SER A 333 2.30 18.40 -26.75
C SER A 333 0.87 18.19 -26.28
N LYS A 334 -0.11 18.90 -26.85
CA LYS A 334 -1.54 18.72 -26.55
C LYS A 334 -2.09 17.35 -27.01
N ILE A 335 -1.58 16.81 -28.11
CA ILE A 335 -1.98 15.48 -28.62
C ILE A 335 -1.45 14.41 -27.67
N PHE A 336 -0.20 14.53 -27.24
CA PHE A 336 0.41 13.61 -26.27
C PHE A 336 -0.27 13.66 -24.90
N ALA A 337 -0.60 14.88 -24.41
CA ALA A 337 -1.36 15.05 -23.19
C ALA A 337 -2.75 14.39 -23.29
N SER A 338 -3.49 14.62 -24.40
CA SER A 338 -4.79 13.99 -24.65
C SER A 338 -4.68 12.46 -24.76
N PHE A 339 -3.60 11.94 -25.39
CA PHE A 339 -3.33 10.50 -25.45
C PHE A 339 -3.16 9.89 -24.05
N LEU A 340 -2.31 10.49 -23.22
CA LEU A 340 -2.08 10.00 -21.88
C LEU A 340 -3.34 10.13 -21.00
N GLU A 341 -4.07 11.24 -21.09
CA GLU A 341 -5.30 11.49 -20.36
C GLU A 341 -6.41 10.48 -20.67
N GLU A 342 -6.63 10.19 -21.97
CA GLU A 342 -7.62 9.21 -22.42
C GLU A 342 -7.28 7.81 -21.89
N ASN A 343 -6.00 7.44 -21.94
CA ASN A 343 -5.54 6.15 -21.41
C ASN A 343 -5.70 6.07 -19.88
N CYS A 344 -5.40 7.13 -19.14
CA CYS A 344 -5.70 7.18 -17.70
C CYS A 344 -7.19 6.98 -17.43
N SER A 345 -8.07 7.56 -18.25
CA SER A 345 -9.53 7.40 -18.11
C SER A 345 -9.96 5.95 -18.30
N ILE A 346 -9.42 5.26 -19.30
CA ILE A 346 -9.75 3.85 -19.57
C ILE A 346 -9.20 2.95 -18.44
N ILE A 347 -7.99 3.22 -17.94
CA ILE A 347 -7.42 2.48 -16.81
C ILE A 347 -8.29 2.65 -15.55
N ILE A 348 -8.79 3.86 -15.28
CA ILE A 348 -9.72 4.13 -14.16
C ILE A 348 -11.00 3.31 -14.30
N GLU A 349 -11.58 3.22 -15.50
CA GLU A 349 -12.76 2.39 -15.75
C GLU A 349 -12.48 0.90 -15.51
N GLU A 350 -11.30 0.41 -15.93
CA GLU A 350 -10.89 -0.97 -15.70
C GLU A 350 -10.68 -1.27 -14.22
N LEU A 351 -9.98 -0.40 -13.49
CA LEU A 351 -9.80 -0.52 -12.04
C LEU A 351 -11.12 -0.46 -11.29
N SER A 352 -12.06 0.36 -11.73
CA SER A 352 -13.41 0.45 -11.16
C SER A 352 -14.19 -0.86 -11.35
N LYS A 353 -14.05 -1.52 -12.51
CA LYS A 353 -14.64 -2.86 -12.74
C LYS A 353 -13.98 -3.90 -11.83
N ILE A 354 -12.65 -3.86 -11.66
CA ILE A 354 -11.93 -4.75 -10.74
C ILE A 354 -12.43 -4.55 -9.31
N LYS A 355 -12.61 -3.31 -8.88
CA LYS A 355 -13.14 -2.97 -7.54
C LYS A 355 -14.55 -3.50 -7.33
N ASN A 356 -15.44 -3.38 -8.31
CA ASN A 356 -16.80 -3.90 -8.23
C ASN A 356 -16.81 -5.44 -8.12
N GLU A 357 -16.04 -6.13 -8.94
CA GLU A 357 -15.90 -7.60 -8.87
C GLU A 357 -15.31 -8.05 -7.52
N TRP A 358 -14.32 -7.33 -7.01
CA TRP A 358 -13.76 -7.57 -5.68
C TRP A 358 -14.79 -7.39 -4.58
N THR A 359 -15.56 -6.29 -4.61
CA THR A 359 -16.58 -5.97 -3.60
C THR A 359 -17.65 -7.07 -3.56
N ASN A 360 -18.14 -7.53 -4.72
CA ASN A 360 -19.12 -8.61 -4.80
C ASN A 360 -18.55 -9.91 -4.24
N PHE A 361 -17.33 -10.27 -4.63
CA PHE A 361 -16.65 -11.45 -4.12
C PHE A 361 -16.42 -11.40 -2.61
N ALA A 362 -15.99 -10.26 -2.08
CA ALA A 362 -15.72 -10.09 -0.66
C ALA A 362 -16.99 -10.16 0.20
N ILE A 363 -18.13 -9.66 -0.29
CA ILE A 363 -19.42 -9.77 0.43
C ILE A 363 -19.85 -11.24 0.57
N GLU A 364 -19.58 -12.05 -0.44
CA GLU A 364 -20.03 -13.45 -0.46
C GLU A 364 -19.08 -14.40 0.30
N ASN A 365 -17.79 -14.08 0.42
CA ASN A 365 -16.76 -15.04 0.84
C ASN A 365 -15.93 -14.60 2.05
N ILE A 366 -15.90 -13.30 2.39
CA ILE A 366 -15.11 -12.71 3.47
C ILE A 366 -16.02 -12.05 4.50
#